data_72cba3f2cd30c52cbb53642caa9fa2a0
#
_entry.id   72cba3f2cd30c52cbb53642caa9fa2a0
#
_cell.length_a   1.000
_cell.length_b   1.000
_cell.length_c   1.000
_cell.angle_alpha   90.00
_cell.angle_beta   90.00
_cell.angle_gamma   90.00
#
_symmetry.space_group_name_H-M   'P 1'
#
loop_
_entity.id
_entity.type
_entity.pdbx_description
1 polymer ?
#
loop_
_entity_poly.entity_id
_entity_poly.type
_entity_poly.pdbx_seq_one_letter_code
_entity_poly.pdbx_strand_id
1 'polypeptide(L)'
;DQKFYLVGRLDGEKNGRGTSKRKSIEELTADLDQTKPLFVMNHEPDELREYDKASVDVLFSGHTHAGQFFPLTIVQPFAWKNYWGVKKIGDMYSIVTSGVGVYGPNIRVGTDSEIMVVTVHFE
;
A
#
# COMPACT_ATOMS: atom_id res chain seq x y z
N ASP A 1 22.21 -13.76 -9.79
CA ASP A 1 21.49 -12.48 -9.83
C ASP A 1 20.08 -12.68 -9.27
N GLN A 2 19.83 -12.13 -8.09
CA GLN A 2 18.48 -12.10 -7.53
C GLN A 2 17.67 -11.04 -8.28
N LYS A 3 16.56 -11.45 -8.90
CA LYS A 3 15.64 -10.57 -9.63
C LYS A 3 14.29 -10.58 -8.92
N PHE A 4 13.67 -9.43 -8.84
CA PHE A 4 12.31 -9.26 -8.34
C PHE A 4 11.52 -8.35 -9.30
N TYR A 5 10.22 -8.35 -9.18
CA TYR A 5 9.35 -7.40 -9.87
C TYR A 5 8.90 -6.29 -8.93
N LEU A 6 8.86 -5.07 -9.46
CA LEU A 6 8.23 -3.93 -8.80
C LEU A 6 7.13 -3.39 -9.72
N VAL A 7 5.90 -3.47 -9.28
CA VAL A 7 4.71 -3.07 -10.03
C VAL A 7 4.08 -1.85 -9.38
N GLY A 8 3.91 -0.77 -10.13
CA GLY A 8 3.10 0.38 -9.72
C GLY A 8 1.67 0.22 -10.23
N ARG A 9 0.69 0.36 -9.35
CA ARG A 9 -0.72 0.36 -9.74
C ARG A 9 -1.27 1.77 -9.77
N LEU A 10 -2.01 2.10 -10.83
CA LEU A 10 -2.66 3.40 -10.96
C LEU A 10 -3.68 3.59 -9.83
N ASP A 11 -3.73 4.79 -9.26
CA ASP A 11 -4.70 5.16 -8.24
C ASP A 11 -6.14 5.05 -8.77
N GLY A 12 -7.09 4.82 -7.88
CA GLY A 12 -8.49 4.62 -8.25
C GLY A 12 -9.12 5.88 -8.86
N GLU A 13 -10.13 5.70 -9.71
CA GLU A 13 -10.83 6.78 -10.44
C GLU A 13 -11.50 7.83 -9.54
N LYS A 14 -11.57 7.61 -8.23
CA LYS A 14 -12.25 8.51 -7.28
C LYS A 14 -11.74 9.95 -7.29
N ASN A 15 -10.57 10.21 -7.84
CA ASN A 15 -9.95 11.53 -7.86
C ASN A 15 -10.02 12.26 -9.22
N GLY A 16 -10.70 11.73 -10.22
CA GLY A 16 -11.00 12.43 -11.48
C GLY A 16 -9.79 12.89 -12.32
N ARG A 17 -8.59 12.43 -12.03
CA ARG A 17 -7.34 12.89 -12.68
C ARG A 17 -6.79 11.95 -13.75
N GLY A 18 -7.44 10.82 -14.01
CA GLY A 18 -6.94 9.85 -15.00
C GLY A 18 -8.00 9.52 -16.04
N THR A 19 -7.61 9.55 -17.31
CA THR A 19 -8.41 9.07 -18.44
C THR A 19 -8.24 7.56 -18.67
N SER A 20 -7.36 6.92 -17.90
CA SER A 20 -7.04 5.50 -18.04
C SER A 20 -7.77 4.66 -17.01
N LYS A 21 -8.44 3.60 -17.46
CA LYS A 21 -9.06 2.62 -16.57
C LYS A 21 -7.99 1.94 -15.71
N ARG A 22 -8.18 1.93 -14.38
CA ARG A 22 -7.33 1.18 -13.44
C ARG A 22 -7.40 -0.32 -13.75
N LYS A 23 -6.26 -0.93 -14.03
CA LYS A 23 -6.17 -2.38 -14.21
C LYS A 23 -6.27 -3.11 -12.87
N SER A 24 -6.79 -4.33 -12.89
CA SER A 24 -6.73 -5.21 -11.73
C SER A 24 -5.28 -5.64 -11.47
N ILE A 25 -5.00 -6.13 -10.27
CA ILE A 25 -3.66 -6.64 -9.97
C ILE A 25 -3.37 -7.89 -10.79
N GLU A 26 -4.36 -8.74 -11.03
CA GLU A 26 -4.23 -9.93 -11.87
C GLU A 26 -3.85 -9.57 -13.31
N GLU A 27 -4.49 -8.52 -13.88
CA GLU A 27 -4.15 -8.02 -15.23
C GLU A 27 -2.72 -7.48 -15.31
N LEU A 28 -2.23 -6.85 -14.22
CA LEU A 28 -0.88 -6.27 -14.20
C LEU A 28 0.21 -7.33 -14.01
N THR A 29 -0.12 -8.48 -13.45
CA THR A 29 0.85 -9.53 -13.10
C THR A 29 0.73 -10.78 -13.96
N ALA A 30 -0.23 -10.83 -14.89
CA ALA A 30 -0.53 -12.01 -15.72
C ALA A 30 0.68 -12.58 -16.48
N ASP A 31 1.55 -11.70 -16.97
CA ASP A 31 2.71 -12.08 -17.78
C ASP A 31 4.01 -12.19 -16.95
N LEU A 32 3.94 -12.06 -15.63
CA LEU A 32 5.10 -12.11 -14.75
C LEU A 32 5.43 -13.55 -14.33
N ASP A 33 6.71 -13.83 -14.18
CA ASP A 33 7.21 -15.11 -13.65
C ASP A 33 6.92 -15.18 -12.13
N GLN A 34 5.92 -15.97 -11.77
CA GLN A 34 5.43 -16.14 -10.40
C GLN A 34 6.43 -16.82 -9.45
N THR A 35 7.59 -17.28 -9.97
CA THR A 35 8.67 -17.83 -9.13
C THR A 35 9.58 -16.75 -8.55
N LYS A 36 9.37 -15.50 -8.93
CA LYS A 36 10.17 -14.36 -8.49
C LYS A 36 9.40 -13.49 -7.51
N PRO A 37 10.08 -12.89 -6.53
CA PRO A 37 9.46 -11.97 -5.60
C PRO A 37 8.74 -10.82 -6.32
N LEU A 38 7.52 -10.54 -5.90
CA LEU A 38 6.64 -9.54 -6.47
C LEU A 38 6.31 -8.45 -5.43
N PHE A 39 6.78 -7.26 -5.68
CA PHE A 39 6.51 -6.07 -4.88
C PHE A 39 5.54 -5.16 -5.63
N VAL A 40 4.55 -4.63 -4.91
CA VAL A 40 3.55 -3.74 -5.50
C VAL A 40 3.52 -2.42 -4.73
N MET A 41 3.39 -1.33 -5.46
CA MET A 41 3.11 0.01 -4.93
C MET A 41 1.70 0.42 -5.31
N ASN A 42 0.86 0.65 -4.32
CA ASN A 42 -0.50 1.19 -4.48
C ASN A 42 -0.74 2.27 -3.45
N HIS A 43 -1.32 3.40 -3.84
CA HIS A 43 -1.49 4.54 -2.93
C HIS A 43 -2.39 4.19 -1.73
N GLU A 44 -3.57 3.64 -1.98
CA GLU A 44 -4.52 3.25 -0.93
C GLU A 44 -4.28 1.81 -0.47
N PRO A 45 -4.34 1.49 0.84
CA PRO A 45 -4.23 0.12 1.36
C PRO A 45 -5.56 -0.64 1.25
N ASP A 46 -6.16 -0.61 0.07
CA ASP A 46 -7.40 -1.30 -0.28
C ASP A 46 -7.15 -2.68 -0.93
N GLU A 47 -8.21 -3.41 -1.19
CA GLU A 47 -8.18 -4.67 -1.97
C GLU A 47 -7.12 -5.69 -1.51
N LEU A 48 -6.73 -5.70 -0.22
CA LEU A 48 -5.60 -6.49 0.28
C LEU A 48 -5.69 -7.99 -0.02
N ARG A 49 -6.91 -8.54 -0.10
CA ARG A 49 -7.10 -9.96 -0.45
C ARG A 49 -6.81 -10.24 -1.92
N GLU A 50 -7.03 -9.27 -2.80
CA GLU A 50 -6.78 -9.44 -4.23
C GLU A 50 -5.27 -9.47 -4.51
N TYR A 51 -4.48 -8.65 -3.79
CA TYR A 51 -3.02 -8.70 -3.87
C TYR A 51 -2.46 -10.02 -3.34
N ASP A 52 -2.98 -10.53 -2.22
CA ASP A 52 -2.59 -11.83 -1.67
C ASP A 52 -2.88 -12.98 -2.66
N LYS A 53 -4.07 -13.00 -3.28
CA LYS A 53 -4.42 -13.98 -4.31
C LYS A 53 -3.55 -13.90 -5.57
N ALA A 54 -3.05 -12.72 -5.92
CA ALA A 54 -2.15 -12.50 -7.04
C ALA A 54 -0.68 -12.81 -6.69
N SER A 55 -0.43 -13.47 -5.56
CA SER A 55 0.91 -13.86 -5.09
C SER A 55 1.87 -12.68 -4.91
N VAL A 56 1.36 -11.54 -4.48
CA VAL A 56 2.17 -10.39 -4.10
C VAL A 56 2.85 -10.69 -2.76
N ASP A 57 4.16 -10.54 -2.69
CA ASP A 57 4.92 -10.74 -1.45
C ASP A 57 4.85 -9.52 -0.54
N VAL A 58 5.00 -8.32 -1.12
CA VAL A 58 4.96 -7.06 -0.37
C VAL A 58 4.14 -6.00 -1.10
N LEU A 59 3.16 -5.43 -0.39
CA LEU A 59 2.39 -4.28 -0.82
C LEU A 59 2.80 -3.04 -0.02
N PHE A 60 3.28 -2.01 -0.71
CA PHE A 60 3.59 -0.71 -0.14
C PHE A 60 2.46 0.28 -0.40
N SER A 61 1.97 0.93 0.66
CA SER A 61 0.89 1.92 0.61
C SER A 61 1.13 3.09 1.55
N GLY A 62 0.35 4.14 1.35
CA GLY A 62 0.31 5.32 2.21
C GLY A 62 -1.13 5.76 2.45
N HIS A 63 -1.50 6.95 2.00
CA HIS A 63 -2.85 7.51 1.97
C HIS A 63 -3.47 7.84 3.33
N THR A 64 -3.39 6.97 4.28
CA THR A 64 -4.11 7.04 5.57
C THR A 64 -3.54 8.09 6.53
N HIS A 65 -2.28 8.48 6.34
CA HIS A 65 -1.52 9.36 7.25
C HIS A 65 -1.56 8.91 8.72
N ALA A 66 -1.81 7.60 8.99
CA ALA A 66 -2.09 7.04 10.31
C ALA A 66 -3.22 7.81 11.06
N GLY A 67 -4.15 8.43 10.30
CA GLY A 67 -5.24 9.27 10.83
C GLY A 67 -4.87 10.74 11.05
N GLN A 68 -3.60 11.10 10.94
CA GLN A 68 -3.04 12.47 11.03
C GLN A 68 -3.43 13.28 12.27
N PHE A 69 -4.70 13.37 12.66
CA PHE A 69 -5.21 14.10 13.85
C PHE A 69 -6.54 13.53 14.34
N PHE A 70 -6.89 13.85 15.59
CA PHE A 70 -8.18 13.49 16.18
C PHE A 70 -9.34 14.19 15.41
N PRO A 71 -10.48 13.52 15.12
CA PRO A 71 -10.83 12.13 15.51
C PRO A 71 -10.40 11.06 14.50
N LEU A 72 -9.73 11.41 13.40
CA LEU A 72 -9.35 10.46 12.36
C LEU A 72 -8.44 9.33 12.87
N THR A 73 -7.57 9.61 13.85
CA THR A 73 -6.74 8.61 14.52
C THR A 73 -7.55 7.48 15.17
N ILE A 74 -8.81 7.75 15.57
CA ILE A 74 -9.72 6.73 16.11
C ILE A 74 -10.49 6.00 15.02
N VAL A 75 -10.84 6.70 13.93
CA VAL A 75 -11.69 6.15 12.86
C VAL A 75 -10.91 5.23 11.93
N GLN A 76 -9.67 5.56 11.62
CA GLN A 76 -8.83 4.82 10.65
C GLN A 76 -8.71 3.32 10.93
N PRO A 77 -8.53 2.84 12.18
CA PRO A 77 -8.45 1.42 12.47
C PRO A 77 -9.72 0.63 12.10
N PHE A 78 -10.87 1.30 12.01
CA PHE A 78 -12.14 0.68 11.60
C PHE A 78 -12.40 0.80 10.10
N ALA A 79 -11.81 1.80 9.45
CA ALA A 79 -11.98 2.03 8.02
C ALA A 79 -11.08 1.11 7.17
N TRP A 80 -9.89 0.79 7.65
CA TRP A 80 -8.86 0.08 6.90
C TRP A 80 -8.40 -1.20 7.60
N LYS A 81 -8.24 -2.27 6.86
CA LYS A 81 -7.71 -3.54 7.38
C LYS A 81 -6.25 -3.41 7.85
N ASN A 82 -5.47 -2.59 7.16
CA ASN A 82 -4.17 -2.09 7.59
C ASN A 82 -4.12 -0.58 7.33
N TYR A 83 -4.15 0.23 8.37
CA TYR A 83 -4.13 1.69 8.23
C TYR A 83 -2.74 2.27 8.49
N TRP A 84 -1.84 1.53 9.14
CA TRP A 84 -0.48 1.95 9.44
C TRP A 84 0.38 0.76 9.90
N GLY A 85 1.69 0.84 9.58
CA GLY A 85 2.67 -0.17 9.98
C GLY A 85 2.68 -1.40 9.07
N VAL A 86 3.20 -2.49 9.59
CA VAL A 86 3.36 -3.76 8.88
C VAL A 86 2.33 -4.76 9.35
N LYS A 87 1.60 -5.37 8.40
CA LYS A 87 0.62 -6.42 8.69
C LYS A 87 0.72 -7.56 7.69
N LYS A 88 0.75 -8.79 8.18
CA LYS A 88 0.65 -9.98 7.32
C LYS A 88 -0.80 -10.24 6.94
N ILE A 89 -1.07 -10.43 5.65
CA ILE A 89 -2.38 -10.72 5.05
C ILE A 89 -2.21 -11.97 4.19
N GLY A 90 -2.69 -13.11 4.64
CA GLY A 90 -2.33 -14.38 4.01
C GLY A 90 -0.81 -14.59 4.02
N ASP A 91 -0.20 -14.71 2.85
CA ASP A 91 1.25 -14.81 2.70
C ASP A 91 1.94 -13.47 2.39
N MET A 92 1.18 -12.45 2.03
CA MET A 92 1.64 -11.09 1.70
C MET A 92 1.93 -10.24 2.95
N TYR A 93 2.95 -9.39 2.89
CA TYR A 93 3.15 -8.29 3.83
C TYR A 93 2.56 -6.99 3.27
N SER A 94 1.61 -6.40 3.99
CA SER A 94 1.10 -5.05 3.73
C SER A 94 1.84 -4.06 4.60
N ILE A 95 2.52 -3.10 3.99
CA ILE A 95 3.31 -2.04 4.64
C ILE A 95 2.65 -0.70 4.31
N VAL A 96 2.15 -0.01 5.34
CA VAL A 96 1.47 1.29 5.19
C VAL A 96 2.21 2.34 5.98
N THR A 97 2.71 3.36 5.30
CA THR A 97 3.41 4.49 5.93
C THR A 97 2.45 5.64 6.25
N SER A 98 2.71 6.35 7.36
CA SER A 98 2.04 7.63 7.64
C SER A 98 2.51 8.74 6.71
N GLY A 99 3.62 8.54 6.00
CA GLY A 99 4.19 9.49 5.06
C GLY A 99 4.78 10.75 5.69
N VAL A 100 5.48 11.52 4.87
CA VAL A 100 6.10 12.79 5.30
C VAL A 100 5.18 13.99 5.17
N GLY A 101 4.17 13.90 4.30
CA GLY A 101 3.21 14.96 4.03
C GLY A 101 2.02 14.97 4.97
N VAL A 102 1.12 15.92 4.73
CA VAL A 102 -0.14 16.07 5.44
C VAL A 102 -1.30 16.16 4.45
N TYR A 103 -2.49 15.79 4.90
CA TYR A 103 -3.73 15.89 4.15
C TYR A 103 -4.59 17.02 4.74
N GLY A 104 -5.16 17.89 3.88
CA GLY A 104 -6.02 18.98 4.31
C GLY A 104 -5.28 20.04 5.13
N PRO A 105 -5.67 20.28 6.40
CA PRO A 105 -4.99 21.26 7.23
C PRO A 105 -3.54 20.84 7.52
N ASN A 106 -2.64 21.82 7.55
CA ASN A 106 -1.22 21.58 7.83
C ASN A 106 -0.97 21.32 9.34
N ILE A 107 -1.62 20.29 9.85
CA ILE A 107 -1.61 19.88 11.26
C ILE A 107 -1.44 18.36 11.32
N ARG A 108 -0.54 17.92 12.22
CA ARG A 108 -0.40 16.52 12.58
C ARG A 108 -0.35 16.42 14.11
N VAL A 109 -1.27 15.64 14.71
CA VAL A 109 -1.39 15.49 16.16
C VAL A 109 -1.67 14.03 16.52
N GLY A 110 -0.79 13.45 17.34
CA GLY A 110 -0.90 12.05 17.76
C GLY A 110 -0.41 11.04 16.75
N THR A 111 0.23 11.50 15.66
CA THR A 111 0.95 10.68 14.68
C THR A 111 2.19 11.44 14.23
N ASP A 112 3.19 10.71 13.75
CA ASP A 112 4.45 11.27 13.28
C ASP A 112 4.59 11.17 11.76
N SER A 113 5.32 12.12 11.17
CA SER A 113 5.82 11.99 9.81
C SER A 113 6.93 10.94 9.78
N GLU A 114 6.89 10.03 8.80
CA GLU A 114 7.87 8.96 8.73
C GLU A 114 8.34 8.65 7.31
N ILE A 115 9.54 8.08 7.24
CA ILE A 115 10.08 7.37 6.08
C ILE A 115 10.38 5.95 6.56
N MET A 116 9.79 4.95 5.91
CA MET A 116 10.05 3.55 6.22
C MET A 116 11.23 3.02 5.40
N VAL A 117 12.21 2.46 6.07
CA VAL A 117 13.30 1.72 5.44
C VAL A 117 13.02 0.23 5.59
N VAL A 118 12.87 -0.46 4.48
CA VAL A 118 12.54 -1.88 4.45
C VAL A 118 13.72 -2.67 3.89
N THR A 119 14.27 -3.59 4.69
CA THR A 119 15.29 -4.53 4.25
C THR A 119 14.63 -5.85 3.92
N VAL A 120 14.84 -6.33 2.70
CA VAL A 120 14.29 -7.61 2.23
C VAL A 120 15.41 -8.62 2.13
N HIS A 121 15.23 -9.77 2.76
CA HIS A 121 16.12 -10.92 2.63
C HIS A 121 15.44 -11.95 1.73
N PHE A 122 16.16 -12.38 0.70
CA PHE A 122 15.72 -13.44 -0.21
C PHE A 122 16.38 -14.75 0.23
N GLU A 123 15.58 -15.76 0.50
CA GLU A 123 16.01 -17.12 0.82
C GLU A 123 16.01 -18.01 -0.41
#